data_2cdfd15a91132706e861c38a4aaef22e
#
_entry.id   2cdfd15a91132706e861c38a4aaef22e
#
_cell.length_a   1.000
_cell.length_b   1.000
_cell.length_c   1.000
_cell.angle_alpha   90.00
_cell.angle_beta   90.00
_cell.angle_gamma   90.00
#
_symmetry.space_group_name_H-M   'P 1'
#
loop_
_entity.id
_entity.type
_entity.pdbx_description
1 polymer ?
#
loop_
_entity_poly.entity_id
_entity_poly.type
_entity_poly.pdbx_seq_one_letter_code
_entity_poly.pdbx_strand_id
1 'polypeptide(L)'
;MRFDGDVIVGASVWSAGLILNGNRQVLVVDRGASVGSEYFDCFRPLRAEKREFRTEAARELAAELSELGKAEDFYGAAPLLYRELKEHAGQFRLWLEIEEVRPAGSGWAVDLADAAGVSTIECRRVIDCTPECVTNPEFRRNNLTELRLSAAIHADAPEALREWNRPDFLTVRPGRRADELLLTLALPAATPLPEARRRLLELWLARPAGCAGCRMLAIAKQPEYRVRENRREFAPGYRYFNSGSFADALEAIDHSEVTECF
;
A
#
# COMPACT_ATOMS: atom_id res chain seq x y z
N MET A 1 -2.96 -27.03 -0.05
CA MET A 1 -3.81 -26.88 -1.27
C MET A 1 -2.88 -26.62 -2.44
N ARG A 2 -3.15 -27.20 -3.61
CA ARG A 2 -2.41 -26.88 -4.85
C ARG A 2 -3.21 -25.85 -5.65
N PHE A 3 -2.54 -24.80 -6.11
CA PHE A 3 -3.10 -23.75 -6.96
C PHE A 3 -2.25 -23.61 -8.23
N ASP A 4 -2.85 -23.90 -9.38
CA ASP A 4 -2.15 -23.85 -10.69
C ASP A 4 -2.03 -22.42 -11.21
N GLY A 5 -1.49 -21.52 -10.40
CA GLY A 5 -1.37 -20.10 -10.71
C GLY A 5 -0.32 -19.42 -9.87
N ASP A 6 -0.45 -18.10 -9.77
CA ASP A 6 0.46 -17.25 -9.07
C ASP A 6 -0.16 -16.76 -7.76
N VAL A 7 0.58 -16.84 -6.67
CA VAL A 7 0.18 -16.24 -5.38
C VAL A 7 0.82 -14.86 -5.29
N ILE A 8 -0.03 -13.86 -5.10
CA ILE A 8 0.39 -12.47 -4.84
C ILE A 8 0.22 -12.21 -3.35
N VAL A 9 1.30 -11.88 -2.67
CA VAL A 9 1.29 -11.46 -1.27
C VAL A 9 1.16 -9.94 -1.23
N GLY A 10 0.07 -9.46 -0.64
CA GLY A 10 -0.29 -8.04 -0.59
C GLY A 10 -1.50 -7.70 -1.47
N ALA A 11 -2.62 -7.35 -0.84
CA ALA A 11 -3.84 -6.88 -1.50
C ALA A 11 -3.71 -5.41 -1.88
N SER A 12 -2.77 -5.13 -2.77
CA SER A 12 -2.44 -3.79 -3.26
C SER A 12 -3.32 -3.36 -4.44
N VAL A 13 -3.28 -2.08 -4.79
CA VAL A 13 -3.91 -1.58 -6.03
C VAL A 13 -3.35 -2.29 -7.26
N TRP A 14 -2.05 -2.62 -7.25
CA TRP A 14 -1.42 -3.35 -8.34
C TRP A 14 -1.97 -4.78 -8.48
N SER A 15 -2.09 -5.52 -7.37
CA SER A 15 -2.66 -6.88 -7.39
C SER A 15 -4.14 -6.88 -7.81
N ALA A 16 -4.91 -5.85 -7.40
CA ALA A 16 -6.27 -5.61 -7.87
C ALA A 16 -6.32 -5.40 -9.38
N GLY A 17 -5.40 -4.60 -9.92
CA GLY A 17 -5.30 -4.35 -11.35
C GLY A 17 -5.07 -5.62 -12.17
N LEU A 18 -4.22 -6.54 -11.72
CA LEU A 18 -4.02 -7.83 -12.37
C LEU A 18 -5.29 -8.67 -12.45
N ILE A 19 -6.11 -8.64 -11.39
CA ILE A 19 -7.39 -9.36 -11.34
C ILE A 19 -8.41 -8.71 -12.26
N LEU A 20 -8.51 -7.40 -12.25
CA LEU A 20 -9.44 -6.63 -13.09
C LEU A 20 -9.13 -6.79 -14.58
N ASN A 21 -7.88 -7.02 -14.93
CA ASN A 21 -7.49 -7.38 -16.29
C ASN A 21 -7.89 -8.81 -16.71
N GLY A 22 -8.64 -9.52 -15.87
CA GLY A 22 -9.18 -10.85 -16.18
C GLY A 22 -8.21 -12.01 -15.93
N ASN A 23 -7.11 -11.80 -15.22
CA ASN A 23 -6.18 -12.86 -14.84
C ASN A 23 -6.80 -13.79 -13.78
N ARG A 24 -7.40 -14.89 -14.20
CA ARG A 24 -8.06 -15.88 -13.32
C ARG A 24 -7.07 -16.82 -12.59
N GLN A 25 -5.80 -16.80 -12.98
CA GLN A 25 -4.77 -17.64 -12.38
C GLN A 25 -3.96 -16.87 -11.32
N VAL A 26 -4.61 -15.93 -10.63
CA VAL A 26 -4.03 -15.16 -9.54
C VAL A 26 -4.85 -15.37 -8.28
N LEU A 27 -4.17 -15.65 -7.17
CA LEU A 27 -4.72 -15.66 -5.83
C LEU A 27 -3.97 -14.63 -4.97
N VAL A 28 -4.68 -13.65 -4.46
CA VAL A 28 -4.13 -12.60 -3.58
C VAL A 28 -4.29 -13.02 -2.13
N VAL A 29 -3.23 -12.93 -1.35
CA VAL A 29 -3.22 -13.21 0.10
C VAL A 29 -2.69 -11.99 0.85
N ASP A 30 -3.33 -11.61 1.97
CA ASP A 30 -2.94 -10.41 2.72
C ASP A 30 -3.29 -10.50 4.21
N ARG A 31 -2.46 -9.88 5.05
CA ARG A 31 -2.70 -9.68 6.49
C ARG A 31 -3.82 -8.68 6.75
N GLY A 32 -4.00 -7.72 5.85
CA GLY A 32 -4.99 -6.67 5.94
C GLY A 32 -6.40 -7.15 5.65
N ALA A 33 -7.34 -6.24 5.89
CA ALA A 33 -8.77 -6.43 5.66
C ALA A 33 -9.24 -5.85 4.32
N SER A 34 -8.38 -5.10 3.63
CA SER A 34 -8.80 -4.25 2.51
C SER A 34 -7.75 -4.20 1.41
N VAL A 35 -8.24 -4.14 0.18
CA VAL A 35 -7.41 -3.92 -1.01
C VAL A 35 -7.01 -2.45 -1.08
N GLY A 36 -5.76 -2.16 -1.42
CA GLY A 36 -5.26 -0.79 -1.56
C GLY A 36 -4.89 -0.10 -0.25
N SER A 37 -4.78 -0.85 0.86
CA SER A 37 -4.45 -0.32 2.18
C SER A 37 -3.12 0.45 2.21
N GLU A 38 -2.18 0.14 1.31
CA GLU A 38 -0.90 0.84 1.16
C GLU A 38 -1.06 2.32 0.75
N TYR A 39 -2.24 2.72 0.30
CA TYR A 39 -2.60 4.11 0.03
C TYR A 39 -3.56 4.65 1.10
N PHE A 40 -4.67 3.96 1.37
CA PHE A 40 -5.75 4.47 2.20
C PHE A 40 -5.38 4.50 3.68
N ASP A 41 -4.82 3.40 4.18
CA ASP A 41 -4.44 3.28 5.59
C ASP A 41 -3.17 4.04 5.94
N CYS A 42 -2.38 4.46 4.94
CA CYS A 42 -1.17 5.27 5.10
C CYS A 42 -1.38 6.77 4.87
N PHE A 43 -2.55 7.21 4.39
CA PHE A 43 -2.83 8.56 3.91
C PHE A 43 -1.88 8.98 2.78
N ARG A 44 -1.54 8.04 1.92
CA ARG A 44 -0.64 8.27 0.80
C ARG A 44 -1.39 8.94 -0.36
N PRO A 45 -0.81 9.93 -1.06
CA PRO A 45 -1.48 10.60 -2.18
C PRO A 45 -1.82 9.65 -3.33
N LEU A 46 -3.01 9.81 -3.90
CA LEU A 46 -3.45 9.12 -5.12
C LEU A 46 -3.07 9.92 -6.38
N ARG A 47 -1.86 10.42 -6.46
CA ARG A 47 -1.41 11.16 -7.63
C ARG A 47 -1.07 10.19 -8.75
N ALA A 48 -1.93 10.12 -9.77
CA ALA A 48 -1.61 9.48 -11.02
C ALA A 48 -0.88 10.52 -11.90
N GLU A 49 0.36 10.23 -12.27
CA GLU A 49 1.00 10.93 -13.38
C GLU A 49 0.19 10.67 -14.65
N LYS A 50 0.18 11.60 -15.60
CA LYS A 50 -0.53 11.41 -16.87
C LYS A 50 0.14 10.26 -17.63
N ARG A 51 -0.43 9.07 -17.55
CA ARG A 51 -0.05 7.90 -18.34
C ARG A 51 -1.17 7.56 -19.31
N GLU A 52 -0.82 7.09 -20.48
CA GLU A 52 -1.76 6.54 -21.45
C GLU A 52 -1.96 5.06 -21.13
N PHE A 53 -3.17 4.68 -20.78
CA PHE A 53 -3.57 3.30 -20.59
C PHE A 53 -4.11 2.71 -21.91
N ARG A 54 -3.81 1.43 -22.17
CA ARG A 54 -4.17 0.73 -23.42
C ARG A 54 -5.62 0.28 -23.42
N THR A 55 -6.09 -0.31 -22.33
CA THR A 55 -7.44 -0.86 -22.20
C THR A 55 -8.45 0.22 -21.83
N GLU A 56 -9.71 0.04 -22.25
CA GLU A 56 -10.80 0.97 -21.89
C GLU A 56 -11.06 0.93 -20.38
N ALA A 57 -11.12 -0.28 -19.79
CA ALA A 57 -11.32 -0.46 -18.36
C ALA A 57 -10.23 0.24 -17.52
N ALA A 58 -8.96 0.15 -17.96
CA ALA A 58 -7.86 0.86 -17.28
C ALA A 58 -8.02 2.37 -17.37
N ARG A 59 -8.44 2.89 -18.54
CA ARG A 59 -8.67 4.33 -18.72
C ARG A 59 -9.82 4.85 -17.86
N GLU A 60 -10.94 4.13 -17.82
CA GLU A 60 -12.12 4.50 -17.03
C GLU A 60 -11.78 4.52 -15.53
N LEU A 61 -11.22 3.42 -15.01
CA LEU A 61 -10.84 3.33 -13.60
C LEU A 61 -9.77 4.37 -13.23
N ALA A 62 -8.78 4.57 -14.09
CA ALA A 62 -7.75 5.60 -13.89
C ALA A 62 -8.34 7.01 -13.88
N ALA A 63 -9.34 7.29 -14.72
CA ALA A 63 -10.02 8.58 -14.74
C ALA A 63 -10.80 8.81 -13.43
N GLU A 64 -11.60 7.85 -12.97
CA GLU A 64 -12.33 7.94 -11.70
C GLU A 64 -11.38 8.12 -10.50
N LEU A 65 -10.34 7.29 -10.43
CA LEU A 65 -9.33 7.39 -9.36
C LEU A 65 -8.52 8.70 -9.43
N SER A 66 -8.26 9.21 -10.64
CA SER A 66 -7.57 10.49 -10.82
C SER A 66 -8.39 11.68 -10.33
N GLU A 67 -9.72 11.66 -10.51
CA GLU A 67 -10.59 12.69 -9.96
C GLU A 67 -10.55 12.71 -8.42
N LEU A 68 -10.55 11.53 -7.78
CA LEU A 68 -10.37 11.41 -6.34
C LEU A 68 -8.98 11.88 -5.90
N GLY A 69 -7.94 11.56 -6.67
CA GLY A 69 -6.57 11.99 -6.40
C GLY A 69 -6.38 13.50 -6.47
N LYS A 70 -7.09 14.20 -7.37
CA LYS A 70 -7.11 15.67 -7.41
C LYS A 70 -7.68 16.28 -6.14
N ALA A 71 -8.66 15.62 -5.54
CA ALA A 71 -9.27 16.03 -4.28
C ALA A 71 -8.48 15.51 -3.05
N GLU A 72 -7.34 14.83 -3.23
CA GLU A 72 -6.62 14.10 -2.17
C GLU A 72 -7.55 13.13 -1.40
N ASP A 73 -8.58 12.60 -2.08
CA ASP A 73 -9.59 11.73 -1.47
C ASP A 73 -9.21 10.26 -1.60
N PHE A 74 -8.17 9.86 -0.87
CA PHE A 74 -7.73 8.47 -0.84
C PHE A 74 -8.79 7.51 -0.25
N TYR A 75 -9.69 7.98 0.62
CA TYR A 75 -10.76 7.14 1.16
C TYR A 75 -11.84 6.81 0.12
N GLY A 76 -12.12 7.72 -0.81
CA GLY A 76 -13.08 7.50 -1.89
C GLY A 76 -12.66 6.42 -2.88
N ALA A 77 -11.36 6.12 -2.98
CA ALA A 77 -10.87 5.08 -3.88
C ALA A 77 -11.19 3.66 -3.41
N ALA A 78 -11.33 3.41 -2.11
CA ALA A 78 -11.68 2.08 -1.61
C ALA A 78 -13.05 1.60 -2.11
N PRO A 79 -14.16 2.36 -2.02
CA PRO A 79 -15.44 1.95 -2.59
C PRO A 79 -15.39 1.66 -4.10
N LEU A 80 -14.60 2.41 -4.86
CA LEU A 80 -14.43 2.17 -6.30
C LEU A 80 -13.77 0.81 -6.55
N LEU A 81 -12.65 0.53 -5.90
CA LEU A 81 -11.98 -0.77 -6.03
C LEU A 81 -12.90 -1.92 -5.60
N TYR A 82 -13.64 -1.78 -4.50
CA TYR A 82 -14.57 -2.81 -4.06
C TYR A 82 -15.72 -3.02 -5.04
N ARG A 83 -16.25 -1.98 -5.66
CA ARG A 83 -17.27 -2.09 -6.70
C ARG A 83 -16.77 -2.96 -7.85
N GLU A 84 -15.56 -2.71 -8.34
CA GLU A 84 -14.97 -3.43 -9.46
C GLU A 84 -14.57 -4.87 -9.08
N LEU A 85 -14.08 -5.09 -7.85
CA LEU A 85 -13.57 -6.39 -7.41
C LEU A 85 -14.64 -7.35 -6.87
N LYS A 86 -15.88 -6.93 -6.68
CA LYS A 86 -16.93 -7.76 -6.02
C LYS A 86 -17.15 -9.12 -6.69
N GLU A 87 -17.08 -9.20 -8.02
CA GLU A 87 -17.23 -10.44 -8.79
C GLU A 87 -15.97 -11.33 -8.73
N HIS A 88 -14.87 -10.80 -8.19
CA HIS A 88 -13.57 -11.44 -8.06
C HIS A 88 -13.22 -11.81 -6.61
N ALA A 89 -14.17 -11.70 -5.68
CA ALA A 89 -13.92 -11.92 -4.25
C ALA A 89 -13.26 -13.29 -3.93
N GLY A 90 -13.54 -14.32 -4.74
CA GLY A 90 -12.94 -15.65 -4.61
C GLY A 90 -11.42 -15.71 -4.89
N GLN A 91 -10.85 -14.66 -5.49
CA GLN A 91 -9.40 -14.54 -5.75
C GLN A 91 -8.65 -13.86 -4.60
N PHE A 92 -9.33 -13.50 -3.51
CA PHE A 92 -8.73 -12.86 -2.33
C PHE A 92 -8.87 -13.73 -1.09
N ARG A 93 -7.79 -13.84 -0.33
CA ARG A 93 -7.76 -14.36 1.04
C ARG A 93 -7.14 -13.30 1.93
N LEU A 94 -7.95 -12.65 2.73
CA LEU A 94 -7.57 -11.57 3.62
C LEU A 94 -7.57 -12.05 5.08
N TRP A 95 -7.02 -11.27 6.01
CA TRP A 95 -6.99 -11.56 7.45
C TRP A 95 -6.17 -12.81 7.80
N LEU A 96 -5.00 -12.96 7.16
CA LEU A 96 -4.11 -14.08 7.46
C LEU A 96 -2.65 -13.60 7.57
N GLU A 97 -1.86 -14.31 8.34
CA GLU A 97 -0.42 -14.07 8.41
C GLU A 97 0.32 -14.92 7.38
N ILE A 98 1.37 -14.34 6.81
CA ILE A 98 2.28 -15.02 5.90
C ILE A 98 3.45 -15.53 6.74
N GLU A 99 3.54 -16.84 6.94
CA GLU A 99 4.54 -17.45 7.81
C GLU A 99 5.86 -17.69 7.06
N GLU A 100 5.78 -18.31 5.89
CA GLU A 100 6.97 -18.69 5.12
C GLU A 100 6.67 -18.82 3.63
N VAL A 101 7.67 -18.49 2.82
CA VAL A 101 7.72 -18.82 1.39
C VAL A 101 8.93 -19.70 1.14
N ARG A 102 8.73 -20.91 0.60
CA ARG A 102 9.78 -21.89 0.36
C ARG A 102 9.61 -22.63 -0.96
N PRO A 103 10.69 -23.14 -1.55
CA PRO A 103 10.61 -23.98 -2.74
C PRO A 103 9.76 -25.24 -2.51
N ALA A 104 8.94 -25.62 -3.50
CA ALA A 104 8.13 -26.84 -3.46
C ALA A 104 7.95 -27.42 -4.86
N GLY A 105 8.50 -28.60 -5.10
CA GLY A 105 8.48 -29.23 -6.43
C GLY A 105 9.12 -28.35 -7.50
N SER A 106 8.34 -28.00 -8.55
CA SER A 106 8.77 -27.09 -9.62
C SER A 106 8.32 -25.63 -9.39
N GLY A 107 7.77 -25.31 -8.23
CA GLY A 107 7.25 -24.00 -7.88
C GLY A 107 7.54 -23.65 -6.43
N TRP A 108 6.56 -23.06 -5.75
CA TRP A 108 6.69 -22.48 -4.43
C TRP A 108 5.56 -22.93 -3.51
N ALA A 109 5.82 -22.96 -2.22
CA ALA A 109 4.82 -23.10 -1.16
C ALA A 109 4.78 -21.84 -0.33
N VAL A 110 3.57 -21.38 -0.04
CA VAL A 110 3.29 -20.25 0.86
C VAL A 110 2.55 -20.80 2.06
N ASP A 111 3.15 -20.72 3.23
CA ASP A 111 2.54 -21.11 4.49
C ASP A 111 1.81 -19.91 5.09
N LEU A 112 0.53 -20.10 5.40
CA LEU A 112 -0.41 -19.08 5.85
C LEU A 112 -1.01 -19.49 7.18
N ALA A 113 -1.14 -18.55 8.11
CA ALA A 113 -1.83 -18.75 9.38
C ALA A 113 -3.06 -17.85 9.49
N ASP A 114 -4.18 -18.40 9.93
CA ASP A 114 -5.40 -17.68 10.26
C ASP A 114 -6.03 -18.24 11.56
N ALA A 115 -7.23 -17.80 11.89
CA ALA A 115 -7.94 -18.28 13.10
C ALA A 115 -8.26 -19.78 13.07
N ALA A 116 -8.26 -20.44 11.90
CA ALA A 116 -8.49 -21.87 11.74
C ALA A 116 -7.20 -22.70 11.85
N GLY A 117 -6.03 -22.04 11.86
CA GLY A 117 -4.72 -22.69 11.94
C GLY A 117 -3.81 -22.40 10.75
N VAL A 118 -2.81 -23.25 10.57
CA VAL A 118 -1.82 -23.10 9.48
C VAL A 118 -2.25 -23.90 8.26
N SER A 119 -2.13 -23.30 7.09
CA SER A 119 -2.40 -23.92 5.80
C SER A 119 -1.28 -23.61 4.79
N THR A 120 -1.05 -24.51 3.83
CA THR A 120 -0.04 -24.34 2.78
C THR A 120 -0.71 -24.24 1.42
N ILE A 121 -0.29 -23.27 0.61
CA ILE A 121 -0.64 -23.15 -0.81
C ILE A 121 0.60 -23.45 -1.64
N GLU A 122 0.56 -24.50 -2.44
CA GLU A 122 1.55 -24.74 -3.49
C GLU A 122 1.13 -24.03 -4.76
N CYS A 123 2.05 -23.27 -5.37
CA CYS A 123 1.78 -22.41 -6.53
C CYS A 123 2.97 -22.38 -7.49
N ARG A 124 2.74 -21.84 -8.68
CA ARG A 124 3.76 -21.70 -9.72
C ARG A 124 4.78 -20.61 -9.38
N ARG A 125 4.28 -19.43 -8.97
CA ARG A 125 5.09 -18.26 -8.65
C ARG A 125 4.56 -17.56 -7.41
N VAL A 126 5.44 -16.82 -6.72
CA VAL A 126 5.10 -15.93 -5.62
C VAL A 126 5.60 -14.54 -5.94
N ILE A 127 4.76 -13.54 -5.78
CA ILE A 127 5.11 -12.13 -5.92
C ILE A 127 4.69 -11.40 -4.65
N ASP A 128 5.67 -10.87 -3.94
CA ASP A 128 5.41 -10.02 -2.78
C ASP A 128 5.21 -8.58 -3.23
N CYS A 129 4.00 -8.05 -3.05
CA CYS A 129 3.62 -6.67 -3.37
C CYS A 129 3.45 -5.83 -2.11
N THR A 130 3.80 -6.36 -0.94
CA THR A 130 3.73 -5.57 0.29
C THR A 130 4.82 -4.50 0.29
N PRO A 131 4.54 -3.29 0.81
CA PRO A 131 5.54 -2.23 0.86
C PRO A 131 6.82 -2.63 1.57
N GLU A 132 6.71 -3.50 2.58
CA GLU A 132 7.83 -3.94 3.40
C GLU A 132 8.48 -5.26 2.98
N CYS A 133 8.00 -5.96 1.94
CA CYS A 133 8.47 -7.30 1.56
C CYS A 133 8.37 -8.31 2.72
N VAL A 134 7.16 -8.66 3.11
CA VAL A 134 6.90 -9.52 4.30
C VAL A 134 7.44 -10.93 4.14
N THR A 135 7.56 -11.42 2.90
CA THR A 135 7.98 -12.79 2.59
C THR A 135 9.48 -13.01 2.69
N ASN A 136 10.30 -11.93 2.75
CA ASN A 136 11.75 -12.03 2.86
C ASN A 136 12.30 -11.08 3.94
N PRO A 137 12.39 -11.54 5.20
CA PRO A 137 12.82 -10.71 6.33
C PRO A 137 14.24 -10.14 6.21
N GLU A 138 15.15 -10.86 5.54
CA GLU A 138 16.52 -10.39 5.33
C GLU A 138 16.55 -9.23 4.32
N PHE A 139 15.91 -9.41 3.17
CA PHE A 139 15.78 -8.34 2.17
C PHE A 139 15.04 -7.13 2.76
N ARG A 140 13.92 -7.35 3.44
CA ARG A 140 13.15 -6.31 4.14
C ARG A 140 14.07 -5.42 4.99
N ARG A 141 14.88 -6.03 5.86
CA ARG A 141 15.77 -5.31 6.80
C ARG A 141 16.76 -4.40 6.07
N ASN A 142 17.27 -4.85 4.93
CA ASN A 142 18.27 -4.13 4.14
C ASN A 142 17.64 -3.13 3.15
N ASN A 143 16.41 -3.37 2.74
CA ASN A 143 15.71 -2.58 1.73
C ASN A 143 14.94 -1.39 2.31
N LEU A 144 14.39 -1.50 3.52
CA LEU A 144 13.68 -0.40 4.17
C LEU A 144 14.64 0.70 4.60
N THR A 145 14.35 1.94 4.21
CA THR A 145 15.17 3.12 4.54
C THR A 145 14.52 4.06 5.52
N GLU A 146 13.19 4.20 5.45
CA GLU A 146 12.45 5.16 6.25
C GLU A 146 11.01 4.64 6.48
N LEU A 147 10.49 4.93 7.67
CA LEU A 147 9.08 4.80 8.03
C LEU A 147 8.46 6.19 8.07
N ARG A 148 7.30 6.36 7.43
CA ARG A 148 6.52 7.59 7.43
C ARG A 148 5.16 7.35 8.04
N LEU A 149 4.85 8.06 9.12
CA LEU A 149 3.54 7.99 9.76
C LEU A 149 2.80 9.31 9.59
N SER A 150 1.62 9.25 8.99
CA SER A 150 0.80 10.42 8.68
C SER A 150 -0.35 10.60 9.67
N ALA A 151 -0.77 11.86 9.87
CA ALA A 151 -1.98 12.23 10.56
C ALA A 151 -2.77 13.27 9.78
N ALA A 152 -4.10 13.15 9.79
CA ALA A 152 -5.01 14.17 9.28
C ALA A 152 -5.28 15.20 10.35
N ILE A 153 -5.15 16.47 9.99
CA ILE A 153 -5.27 17.63 10.88
C ILE A 153 -6.32 18.57 10.31
N HIS A 154 -7.29 18.98 11.14
CA HIS A 154 -8.13 20.14 10.87
C HIS A 154 -7.44 21.39 11.37
N ALA A 155 -7.37 22.45 10.56
CA ALA A 155 -6.70 23.70 10.87
C ALA A 155 -7.55 24.88 10.43
N ASP A 156 -8.04 25.67 11.40
CA ASP A 156 -8.77 26.91 11.11
C ASP A 156 -7.85 27.96 10.43
N ALA A 157 -6.54 27.91 10.72
CA ALA A 157 -5.50 28.71 10.11
C ALA A 157 -4.36 27.81 9.60
N PRO A 158 -4.46 27.26 8.38
CA PRO A 158 -3.53 26.25 7.85
C PRO A 158 -2.09 26.79 7.67
N GLU A 159 -1.89 28.09 7.56
CA GLU A 159 -0.57 28.72 7.36
C GLU A 159 0.36 28.44 8.53
N ALA A 160 -0.13 28.59 9.77
CA ALA A 160 0.67 28.34 10.97
C ALA A 160 1.21 26.89 11.03
N LEU A 161 0.40 25.91 10.57
CA LEU A 161 0.83 24.53 10.53
C LEU A 161 1.83 24.29 9.39
N ARG A 162 1.67 24.95 8.25
CA ARG A 162 2.64 24.89 7.13
C ARG A 162 4.01 25.43 7.53
N GLU A 163 4.06 26.47 8.34
CA GLU A 163 5.31 27.04 8.88
C GLU A 163 6.04 26.06 9.82
N TRP A 164 5.33 25.08 10.39
CA TRP A 164 5.91 24.03 11.23
C TRP A 164 6.64 22.95 10.41
N ASN A 165 6.59 23.02 9.10
CA ASN A 165 7.28 22.09 8.21
C ASN A 165 8.78 22.00 8.52
N ARG A 166 9.30 20.77 8.62
CA ARG A 166 10.74 20.47 8.81
C ARG A 166 11.06 19.32 7.83
N PRO A 167 11.47 19.62 6.60
CA PRO A 167 11.55 18.64 5.51
C PRO A 167 12.34 17.37 5.83
N ASP A 168 13.32 17.46 6.75
CA ASP A 168 14.17 16.33 7.12
C ASP A 168 13.40 15.24 7.90
N PHE A 169 12.37 15.61 8.66
CA PHE A 169 11.63 14.65 9.49
C PHE A 169 10.13 14.92 9.62
N LEU A 170 9.66 16.11 9.28
CA LEU A 170 8.27 16.50 9.42
C LEU A 170 7.81 17.26 8.19
N THR A 171 6.83 16.70 7.47
CA THR A 171 6.24 17.38 6.32
C THR A 171 4.76 17.67 6.55
N VAL A 172 4.32 18.84 6.06
CA VAL A 172 2.93 19.26 6.08
C VAL A 172 2.49 19.50 4.64
N ARG A 173 1.40 18.87 4.24
CA ARG A 173 0.84 19.03 2.89
C ARG A 173 -0.68 19.27 2.97
N PRO A 174 -1.28 19.90 1.94
CA PRO A 174 -2.73 20.00 1.86
C PRO A 174 -3.41 18.62 1.93
N GLY A 175 -4.55 18.57 2.61
CA GLY A 175 -5.46 17.45 2.58
C GLY A 175 -6.54 17.63 1.51
N ARG A 176 -7.67 16.92 1.67
CA ARG A 176 -8.81 16.96 0.76
C ARG A 176 -9.52 18.31 0.77
N ARG A 177 -9.66 18.91 1.94
CA ARG A 177 -10.37 20.18 2.17
C ARG A 177 -9.39 21.31 2.42
N ALA A 178 -9.83 22.54 2.20
CA ALA A 178 -9.00 23.73 2.44
C ALA A 178 -8.56 23.86 3.91
N ASP A 179 -9.37 23.37 4.84
CA ASP A 179 -9.15 23.33 6.28
C ASP A 179 -8.51 22.03 6.77
N GLU A 180 -8.11 21.14 5.84
CA GLU A 180 -7.46 19.87 6.17
C GLU A 180 -6.00 19.87 5.70
N LEU A 181 -5.13 19.42 6.59
CA LEU A 181 -3.72 19.20 6.32
C LEU A 181 -3.31 17.79 6.69
N LEU A 182 -2.31 17.27 6.02
CA LEU A 182 -1.69 15.98 6.34
C LEU A 182 -0.30 16.23 6.89
N LEU A 183 -0.11 15.86 8.14
CA LEU A 183 1.16 15.91 8.86
C LEU A 183 1.83 14.55 8.73
N THR A 184 3.06 14.48 8.24
CA THR A 184 3.80 13.21 8.09
C THR A 184 5.13 13.30 8.83
N LEU A 185 5.33 12.39 9.77
CA LEU A 185 6.56 12.21 10.54
C LEU A 185 7.40 11.11 9.89
N ALA A 186 8.65 11.44 9.53
CA ALA A 186 9.64 10.50 9.01
C ALA A 186 10.51 9.98 10.16
N LEU A 187 10.73 8.68 10.19
CA LEU A 187 11.45 7.95 11.25
C LEU A 187 12.35 6.88 10.63
N PRO A 188 13.38 6.40 11.36
CA PRO A 188 14.14 5.24 10.94
C PRO A 188 13.21 4.04 10.66
N ALA A 189 13.48 3.30 9.59
CA ALA A 189 12.64 2.18 9.14
C ALA A 189 12.40 1.11 10.22
N ALA A 190 13.37 0.91 11.11
CA ALA A 190 13.27 -0.06 12.21
C ALA A 190 12.39 0.40 13.38
N THR A 191 11.83 1.62 13.34
CA THR A 191 10.98 2.13 14.43
C THR A 191 9.68 1.32 14.51
N PRO A 192 9.36 0.69 15.66
CA PRO A 192 8.09 -0.01 15.83
C PRO A 192 6.90 0.95 15.71
N LEU A 193 5.79 0.50 15.12
CA LEU A 193 4.60 1.34 14.92
C LEU A 193 4.05 1.98 16.21
N PRO A 194 3.98 1.28 17.35
CA PRO A 194 3.58 1.92 18.62
C PRO A 194 4.50 3.08 19.03
N GLU A 195 5.79 2.93 18.82
CA GLU A 195 6.78 3.97 19.08
C GLU A 195 6.65 5.14 18.10
N ALA A 196 6.41 4.87 16.82
CA ALA A 196 6.17 5.89 15.81
C ALA A 196 4.93 6.73 16.18
N ARG A 197 3.85 6.09 16.62
CA ARG A 197 2.62 6.77 17.10
C ARG A 197 2.88 7.62 18.35
N ARG A 198 3.63 7.10 19.31
CA ARG A 198 4.00 7.83 20.51
C ARG A 198 4.79 9.10 20.15
N ARG A 199 5.79 9.00 19.28
CA ARG A 199 6.60 10.16 18.82
C ARG A 199 5.76 11.17 18.06
N LEU A 200 4.85 10.73 17.22
CA LEU A 200 3.94 11.64 16.51
C LEU A 200 3.04 12.41 17.49
N LEU A 201 2.50 11.74 18.52
CA LEU A 201 1.67 12.37 19.53
C LEU A 201 2.48 13.34 20.41
N GLU A 202 3.69 12.99 20.82
CA GLU A 202 4.58 13.88 21.58
C GLU A 202 4.92 15.13 20.78
N LEU A 203 5.26 14.97 19.50
CA LEU A 203 5.49 16.08 18.58
C LEU A 203 4.25 16.96 18.45
N TRP A 204 3.07 16.36 18.32
CA TRP A 204 1.79 17.08 18.25
C TRP A 204 1.48 17.87 19.54
N LEU A 205 1.76 17.31 20.69
CA LEU A 205 1.57 18.00 21.97
C LEU A 205 2.52 19.19 22.12
N ALA A 206 3.72 19.10 21.56
CA ALA A 206 4.72 20.17 21.56
C ALA A 206 4.58 21.17 20.37
N ARG A 207 3.46 21.13 19.64
CA ARG A 207 3.25 21.99 18.47
C ARG A 207 3.34 23.47 18.82
N PRO A 208 3.72 24.34 17.86
CA PRO A 208 3.80 25.78 18.06
C PRO A 208 2.48 26.40 18.54
N ALA A 209 2.56 27.47 19.33
CA ALA A 209 1.38 28.15 19.87
C ALA A 209 0.42 28.65 18.77
N GLY A 210 0.95 29.05 17.60
CA GLY A 210 0.13 29.38 16.43
C GLY A 210 -0.75 28.26 15.90
N CYS A 211 -0.46 26.99 16.28
CA CYS A 211 -1.26 25.81 15.93
C CYS A 211 -2.26 25.41 17.03
N ALA A 212 -2.51 26.25 18.05
CA ALA A 212 -3.38 25.91 19.18
C ALA A 212 -4.82 25.55 18.74
N GLY A 213 -5.35 26.21 17.71
CA GLY A 213 -6.67 25.93 17.13
C GLY A 213 -6.72 24.69 16.24
N CYS A 214 -5.56 24.08 15.90
CA CYS A 214 -5.53 22.89 15.09
C CYS A 214 -5.93 21.64 15.89
N ARG A 215 -6.64 20.71 15.24
CA ARG A 215 -7.10 19.45 15.84
C ARG A 215 -6.63 18.26 15.02
N MET A 216 -6.00 17.28 15.66
CA MET A 216 -5.70 16.00 15.03
C MET A 216 -7.00 15.20 14.90
N LEU A 217 -7.37 14.82 13.68
CA LEU A 217 -8.59 14.08 13.37
C LEU A 217 -8.36 12.58 13.41
N ALA A 218 -7.26 12.13 12.80
CA ALA A 218 -6.91 10.72 12.72
C ALA A 218 -5.40 10.55 12.51
N ILE A 219 -4.89 9.42 12.97
CA ILE A 219 -3.54 8.94 12.64
C ILE A 219 -3.70 7.78 11.68
N ALA A 220 -2.85 7.71 10.67
CA ALA A 220 -2.81 6.62 9.70
C ALA A 220 -2.74 5.26 10.41
N LYS A 221 -3.51 4.31 9.92
CA LYS A 221 -3.59 2.97 10.50
C LYS A 221 -2.28 2.19 10.30
N GLN A 222 -1.65 2.42 9.15
CA GLN A 222 -0.36 1.84 8.77
C GLN A 222 0.64 2.93 8.39
N PRO A 223 1.95 2.69 8.54
CA PRO A 223 2.97 3.59 8.03
C PRO A 223 3.21 3.35 6.54
N GLU A 224 3.64 4.38 5.84
CA GLU A 224 4.27 4.25 4.53
C GLU A 224 5.75 3.90 4.73
N TYR A 225 6.27 2.96 3.97
CA TYR A 225 7.70 2.65 3.96
C TYR A 225 8.38 3.20 2.70
N ARG A 226 9.57 3.76 2.89
CA ARG A 226 10.50 4.04 1.81
C ARG A 226 11.45 2.88 1.64
N VAL A 227 11.69 2.50 0.39
CA VAL A 227 12.55 1.38 0.03
C VAL A 227 13.68 1.83 -0.90
N ARG A 228 14.77 1.06 -0.93
CA ARG A 228 15.91 1.29 -1.86
C ARG A 228 15.60 0.72 -3.23
N GLU A 229 15.02 -0.48 -3.27
CA GLU A 229 14.66 -1.20 -4.49
C GLU A 229 13.17 -1.50 -4.49
N ASN A 230 12.51 -1.16 -5.59
CA ASN A 230 11.08 -1.45 -5.79
C ASN A 230 10.82 -2.80 -6.45
N ARG A 231 11.85 -3.42 -7.03
CA ARG A 231 11.74 -4.70 -7.76
C ARG A 231 12.96 -5.56 -7.46
N ARG A 232 12.70 -6.85 -7.19
CA ARG A 232 13.77 -7.85 -6.94
C ARG A 232 13.29 -9.24 -7.31
N GLU A 233 14.11 -9.99 -8.05
CA GLU A 233 13.94 -11.43 -8.20
C GLU A 233 14.88 -12.14 -7.21
N PHE A 234 14.30 -12.93 -6.31
CA PHE A 234 15.05 -13.69 -5.29
C PHE A 234 15.47 -15.04 -5.84
N ALA A 235 14.59 -15.66 -6.64
CA ALA A 235 14.82 -16.90 -7.36
C ALA A 235 13.79 -17.02 -8.50
N PRO A 236 13.98 -17.93 -9.47
CA PRO A 236 13.02 -18.16 -10.55
C PRO A 236 11.59 -18.35 -10.02
N GLY A 237 10.70 -17.42 -10.36
CA GLY A 237 9.30 -17.45 -9.89
C GLY A 237 9.07 -16.93 -8.47
N TYR A 238 10.06 -16.37 -7.79
CA TYR A 238 9.87 -15.67 -6.50
C TYR A 238 10.42 -14.25 -6.60
N ARG A 239 9.51 -13.28 -6.51
CA ARG A 239 9.81 -11.87 -6.79
C ARG A 239 9.20 -10.93 -5.76
N TYR A 240 9.82 -9.75 -5.64
CA TYR A 240 9.29 -8.60 -4.95
C TYR A 240 8.95 -7.50 -5.95
N PHE A 241 7.80 -6.87 -5.76
CA PHE A 241 7.36 -5.73 -6.53
C PHE A 241 6.63 -4.73 -5.61
N ASN A 242 7.18 -3.56 -5.43
CA ASN A 242 6.51 -2.44 -4.77
C ASN A 242 6.21 -1.35 -5.80
N SER A 243 4.96 -1.00 -5.97
CA SER A 243 4.57 0.13 -6.81
C SER A 243 5.10 1.42 -6.19
N GLY A 244 6.05 2.06 -6.86
CA GLY A 244 6.66 3.31 -6.40
C GLY A 244 5.67 4.47 -6.35
N SER A 245 4.69 4.48 -7.27
CA SER A 245 3.62 5.47 -7.38
C SER A 245 2.26 4.79 -7.58
N PHE A 246 1.19 5.56 -7.41
CA PHE A 246 -0.16 5.10 -7.70
C PHE A 246 -0.35 4.81 -9.20
N ALA A 247 0.31 5.57 -10.08
CA ALA A 247 0.30 5.31 -11.50
C ALA A 247 0.93 3.96 -11.86
N ASP A 248 2.06 3.60 -11.21
CA ASP A 248 2.68 2.28 -11.40
C ASP A 248 1.76 1.16 -10.95
N ALA A 249 0.99 1.38 -9.87
CA ALA A 249 0.01 0.42 -9.39
C ALA A 249 -1.14 0.21 -10.41
N LEU A 250 -1.60 1.28 -11.07
CA LEU A 250 -2.64 1.19 -12.08
C LEU A 250 -2.18 0.53 -13.39
N GLU A 251 -0.88 0.53 -13.69
CA GLU A 251 -0.36 -0.14 -14.89
C GLU A 251 -0.71 -1.63 -14.96
N ALA A 252 -0.88 -2.27 -13.82
CA ALA A 252 -1.25 -3.68 -13.77
C ALA A 252 -2.57 -4.00 -14.48
N ILE A 253 -3.47 -3.01 -14.63
CA ILE A 253 -4.75 -3.17 -15.35
C ILE A 253 -4.51 -3.34 -16.86
N ASP A 254 -3.41 -2.79 -17.37
CA ASP A 254 -3.04 -2.87 -18.80
C ASP A 254 -2.25 -4.13 -19.17
N HIS A 255 -1.77 -4.89 -18.20
CA HIS A 255 -0.92 -6.06 -18.44
C HIS A 255 -1.73 -7.35 -18.41
N SER A 256 -1.68 -8.12 -19.50
CA SER A 256 -2.41 -9.40 -19.62
C SER A 256 -1.80 -10.51 -18.77
N GLU A 257 -0.51 -10.43 -18.48
CA GLU A 257 0.22 -11.42 -17.69
C GLU A 257 1.08 -10.75 -16.61
N VAL A 258 1.21 -11.45 -15.48
CA VAL A 258 2.11 -11.04 -14.38
C VAL A 258 3.56 -10.88 -14.85
N THR A 259 3.99 -11.62 -15.87
CA THR A 259 5.32 -11.56 -16.47
C THR A 259 5.61 -10.27 -17.22
N GLU A 260 4.60 -9.58 -17.75
CA GLU A 260 4.77 -8.33 -18.49
C GLU A 260 5.10 -7.14 -17.56
N CYS A 261 4.90 -7.31 -16.25
CA CYS A 261 5.18 -6.29 -15.25
C CYS A 261 6.64 -6.27 -14.76
N PHE A 262 7.51 -7.18 -15.28
CA PHE A 262 8.89 -7.33 -14.79
C PHE A 262 9.96 -7.20 -15.88
#